data_77b9970292167032353ad5da1331c76c
#
_entry.id   77b9970292167032353ad5da1331c76c
#
_cell.length_a   1.000
_cell.length_b   1.000
_cell.length_c   1.000
_cell.angle_alpha   90.00
_cell.angle_beta   90.00
_cell.angle_gamma   90.00
#
_symmetry.space_group_name_H-M   'P 1'
#
loop_
_entity.id
_entity.type
_entity.pdbx_description
1 polymer ?
#
loop_
_entity_poly.entity_id
_entity_poly.type
_entity_poly.pdbx_seq_one_letter_code
_entity_poly.pdbx_strand_id
1 'polypeptide(L)'
;VAFGCAVKQGFPGDGGPVMGGGARRGLESDSKDPNAPEYESIRNLMAAVDSYIPTPVRAMEKPFLMPIEDVFGIKGRGTVVTGRIDRGVVKVGEEVEILGVRDTRKVVVTGVEMFKKLLDQGEAGDNVGCLLRGIERADVERGQVLAKPGSIKPHTKFQAQVYGLAREGGG
;
A
#
# COMPACT_ATOMS: atom_id res chain seq x y z
N VAL A 1 4.18 -11.13 27.12
CA VAL A 1 3.76 -11.79 25.86
C VAL A 1 3.83 -10.83 24.69
N ALA A 2 3.18 -9.62 24.75
CA ALA A 2 3.18 -8.66 23.65
C ALA A 2 4.59 -8.17 23.25
N PHE A 3 5.45 -7.85 24.21
CA PHE A 3 6.84 -7.45 23.98
C PHE A 3 7.66 -8.52 23.25
N GLY A 4 7.56 -9.76 23.68
CA GLY A 4 8.28 -10.87 23.05
C GLY A 4 7.78 -11.14 21.62
N CYS A 5 6.52 -10.87 21.33
CA CYS A 5 5.98 -10.97 19.97
C CYS A 5 6.54 -9.86 19.07
N ALA A 6 6.59 -8.62 19.54
CA ALA A 6 7.16 -7.49 18.80
C ALA A 6 8.65 -7.73 18.47
N VAL A 7 9.44 -8.15 19.43
CA VAL A 7 10.87 -8.46 19.23
C VAL A 7 11.07 -9.58 18.21
N LYS A 8 10.26 -10.66 18.26
CA LYS A 8 10.31 -11.75 17.26
C LYS A 8 10.01 -11.30 15.85
N GLN A 9 9.24 -10.22 15.68
CA GLN A 9 8.91 -9.63 14.39
C GLN A 9 9.87 -8.49 13.98
N GLY A 10 10.97 -8.31 14.72
CA GLY A 10 11.98 -7.29 14.43
C GLY A 10 11.61 -5.87 14.85
N PHE A 11 10.56 -5.70 15.67
CA PHE A 11 10.20 -4.40 16.22
C PHE A 11 10.86 -4.18 17.60
N PRO A 12 11.17 -2.92 17.98
CA PRO A 12 11.76 -2.59 19.28
C PRO A 12 10.72 -2.77 20.40
N GLY A 13 10.48 -4.03 20.80
CA GLY A 13 9.46 -4.38 21.79
C GLY A 13 9.69 -3.78 23.16
N ASP A 14 10.96 -3.58 23.56
CA ASP A 14 11.30 -3.07 24.91
C ASP A 14 11.26 -1.53 25.01
N GLY A 15 11.26 -0.82 23.88
CA GLY A 15 11.27 0.65 23.82
C GLY A 15 9.94 1.30 23.44
N GLY A 16 8.92 0.49 23.09
CA GLY A 16 7.63 1.02 22.64
C GLY A 16 6.71 1.44 23.79
N PRO A 17 5.91 2.52 23.61
CA PRO A 17 4.90 2.90 24.60
C PRO A 17 3.81 1.84 24.71
N VAL A 18 3.44 1.48 25.95
CA VAL A 18 2.32 0.56 26.22
C VAL A 18 1.15 1.38 26.71
N MET A 19 0.07 1.36 25.93
CA MET A 19 -1.14 2.09 26.27
C MET A 19 -2.18 1.14 26.86
N GLY A 20 -2.58 1.39 28.11
CA GLY A 20 -3.68 0.68 28.76
C GLY A 20 -5.00 1.40 28.54
N GLY A 21 -6.06 0.65 28.24
CA GLY A 21 -7.38 1.25 28.13
C GLY A 21 -8.43 0.34 27.48
N GLY A 22 -9.69 0.70 27.60
CA GLY A 22 -10.81 -0.02 27.03
C GLY A 22 -11.58 0.84 26.03
N ALA A 23 -11.56 0.48 24.76
CA ALA A 23 -12.36 1.14 23.70
C ALA A 23 -13.86 1.01 23.93
N ARG A 24 -14.32 -0.02 24.67
CA ARG A 24 -15.73 -0.27 24.97
C ARG A 24 -16.40 0.91 25.67
N ARG A 25 -15.72 1.55 26.64
CA ARG A 25 -16.27 2.73 27.34
C ARG A 25 -16.58 3.87 26.37
N GLY A 26 -15.70 4.11 25.40
CA GLY A 26 -15.93 5.12 24.37
C GLY A 26 -17.04 4.74 23.39
N LEU A 27 -17.16 3.44 23.06
CA LEU A 27 -18.21 2.97 22.15
C LEU A 27 -19.61 3.04 22.78
N GLU A 28 -19.72 2.77 24.07
CA GLU A 28 -20.99 2.77 24.84
C GLU A 28 -21.33 4.15 25.40
N SER A 29 -20.50 5.16 25.21
CA SER A 29 -20.73 6.52 25.70
C SER A 29 -21.68 7.30 24.77
N ASP A 30 -22.66 7.96 25.36
CA ASP A 30 -23.54 8.91 24.65
C ASP A 30 -22.95 10.33 24.59
N SER A 31 -21.75 10.54 25.16
CA SER A 31 -21.08 11.84 25.17
C SER A 31 -20.70 12.28 23.76
N LYS A 32 -21.03 13.53 23.42
CA LYS A 32 -20.57 14.18 22.17
C LYS A 32 -19.33 15.03 22.38
N ASP A 33 -18.85 15.15 23.63
CA ASP A 33 -17.60 15.86 23.93
C ASP A 33 -16.40 14.95 23.65
N PRO A 34 -15.55 15.28 22.68
CA PRO A 34 -14.35 14.49 22.37
C PRO A 34 -13.33 14.45 23.51
N ASN A 35 -13.47 15.35 24.50
CA ASN A 35 -12.60 15.41 25.68
C ASN A 35 -13.16 14.65 26.89
N ALA A 36 -14.31 14.02 26.76
CA ALA A 36 -14.90 13.25 27.85
C ALA A 36 -13.93 12.15 28.34
N PRO A 37 -13.98 11.83 29.66
CA PRO A 37 -13.08 10.83 30.26
C PRO A 37 -13.17 9.44 29.61
N GLU A 38 -14.32 9.07 29.06
CA GLU A 38 -14.55 7.80 28.39
C GLU A 38 -13.67 7.62 27.14
N TYR A 39 -13.25 8.73 26.51
CA TYR A 39 -12.40 8.71 25.32
C TYR A 39 -10.90 8.92 25.64
N GLU A 40 -10.53 9.13 26.90
CA GLU A 40 -9.15 9.43 27.30
C GLU A 40 -8.15 8.37 26.81
N SER A 41 -8.46 7.08 26.97
CA SER A 41 -7.57 6.00 26.55
C SER A 41 -7.36 5.99 25.03
N ILE A 42 -8.37 6.35 24.25
CA ILE A 42 -8.29 6.44 22.79
C ILE A 42 -7.46 7.65 22.38
N ARG A 43 -7.68 8.83 23.02
CA ARG A 43 -6.85 10.02 22.77
C ARG A 43 -5.38 9.78 23.09
N ASN A 44 -5.10 9.14 24.24
CA ASN A 44 -3.73 8.81 24.63
C ASN A 44 -3.07 7.84 23.62
N LEU A 45 -3.82 6.86 23.11
CA LEU A 45 -3.32 5.97 22.06
C LEU A 45 -2.99 6.75 20.79
N MET A 46 -3.88 7.63 20.34
CA MET A 46 -3.64 8.44 19.12
C MET A 46 -2.44 9.37 19.29
N ALA A 47 -2.33 10.04 20.46
CA ALA A 47 -1.18 10.88 20.76
C ALA A 47 0.14 10.11 20.81
N ALA A 48 0.11 8.87 21.34
CA ALA A 48 1.28 8.00 21.33
C ALA A 48 1.67 7.56 19.92
N VAL A 49 0.68 7.25 19.06
CA VAL A 49 0.92 6.93 17.65
C VAL A 49 1.60 8.12 16.95
N ASP A 50 1.05 9.32 17.08
CA ASP A 50 1.58 10.52 16.44
C ASP A 50 3.00 10.89 16.91
N SER A 51 3.31 10.65 18.18
CA SER A 51 4.62 11.01 18.75
C SER A 51 5.69 9.93 18.55
N TYR A 52 5.30 8.66 18.54
CA TYR A 52 6.26 7.54 18.55
C TYR A 52 6.53 6.98 17.16
N ILE A 53 5.53 6.92 16.27
CA ILE A 53 5.71 6.36 14.94
C ILE A 53 6.31 7.41 13.99
N PRO A 54 7.55 7.19 13.50
CA PRO A 54 8.17 8.15 12.59
C PRO A 54 7.44 8.19 11.25
N THR A 55 7.35 9.37 10.66
CA THR A 55 6.86 9.52 9.30
C THR A 55 7.78 8.75 8.34
N PRO A 56 7.27 7.82 7.53
CA PRO A 56 8.09 7.04 6.62
C PRO A 56 8.71 7.92 5.53
N VAL A 57 9.99 7.67 5.21
CA VAL A 57 10.67 8.31 4.08
C VAL A 57 10.15 7.65 2.80
N ARG A 58 9.47 8.43 1.96
CA ARG A 58 8.93 7.96 0.68
C ARG A 58 9.99 8.13 -0.41
N ALA A 59 10.23 7.07 -1.19
CA ALA A 59 11.22 7.05 -2.27
C ALA A 59 10.65 7.68 -3.55
N MET A 60 10.33 8.98 -3.53
CA MET A 60 9.65 9.69 -4.62
C MET A 60 10.56 10.00 -5.81
N GLU A 61 11.85 10.16 -5.58
CA GLU A 61 12.86 10.45 -6.61
C GLU A 61 13.26 9.24 -7.46
N LYS A 62 12.87 8.03 -7.04
CA LYS A 62 13.13 6.80 -7.80
C LYS A 62 12.15 6.65 -8.98
N PRO A 63 12.52 5.89 -10.02
CA PRO A 63 11.58 5.56 -11.09
C PRO A 63 10.31 4.90 -10.55
N PHE A 64 9.15 5.33 -11.06
CA PHE A 64 7.85 4.78 -10.66
C PHE A 64 7.78 3.26 -10.76
N LEU A 65 7.21 2.64 -9.73
CA LEU A 65 6.93 1.21 -9.68
C LEU A 65 5.73 0.95 -8.76
N MET A 66 4.76 0.18 -9.29
CA MET A 66 3.56 -0.25 -8.57
C MET A 66 3.23 -1.70 -8.92
N PRO A 67 3.32 -2.65 -7.99
CA PRO A 67 2.78 -4.00 -8.17
C PRO A 67 1.26 -3.96 -8.36
N ILE A 68 0.74 -4.76 -9.31
CA ILE A 68 -0.69 -4.86 -9.58
C ILE A 68 -1.29 -5.87 -8.61
N GLU A 69 -2.19 -5.41 -7.76
CA GLU A 69 -2.89 -6.21 -6.75
C GLU A 69 -4.25 -6.70 -7.25
N ASP A 70 -4.95 -5.85 -8.03
CA ASP A 70 -6.23 -6.23 -8.62
C ASP A 70 -6.47 -5.51 -9.95
N VAL A 71 -7.39 -6.05 -10.79
CA VAL A 71 -7.68 -5.58 -12.13
C VAL A 71 -9.18 -5.53 -12.38
N PHE A 72 -9.69 -4.36 -12.75
CA PHE A 72 -11.10 -4.11 -13.04
C PHE A 72 -11.28 -3.57 -14.44
N GLY A 73 -12.29 -4.06 -15.15
CA GLY A 73 -12.74 -3.47 -16.42
C GLY A 73 -13.85 -2.45 -16.18
N ILE A 74 -13.70 -1.24 -16.68
CA ILE A 74 -14.79 -0.25 -16.71
C ILE A 74 -15.29 -0.13 -18.14
N LYS A 75 -16.54 -0.56 -18.37
CA LYS A 75 -17.17 -0.55 -19.69
C LYS A 75 -17.14 0.87 -20.28
N GLY A 76 -16.54 1.03 -21.47
CA GLY A 76 -16.43 2.30 -22.16
C GLY A 76 -15.35 3.26 -21.66
N ARG A 77 -14.59 2.91 -20.60
CA ARG A 77 -13.52 3.76 -20.07
C ARG A 77 -12.12 3.13 -20.12
N GLY A 78 -12.01 1.80 -20.06
CA GLY A 78 -10.74 1.09 -20.08
C GLY A 78 -10.55 0.14 -18.89
N THR A 79 -9.31 -0.16 -18.60
CA THR A 79 -8.91 -1.08 -17.53
C THR A 79 -8.35 -0.29 -16.35
N VAL A 80 -8.84 -0.55 -15.15
CA VAL A 80 -8.30 -0.02 -13.89
C VAL A 80 -7.46 -1.10 -13.23
N VAL A 81 -6.26 -0.74 -12.85
CA VAL A 81 -5.39 -1.57 -12.01
C VAL A 81 -5.19 -0.89 -10.67
N THR A 82 -5.26 -1.66 -9.60
CA THR A 82 -5.03 -1.14 -8.26
C THR A 82 -3.76 -1.71 -7.67
N GLY A 83 -3.13 -0.95 -6.80
CA GLY A 83 -1.96 -1.37 -6.07
C GLY A 83 -1.38 -0.25 -5.23
N ARG A 84 -0.43 -0.61 -4.38
CA ARG A 84 0.35 0.36 -3.64
C ARG A 84 1.57 0.78 -4.46
N ILE A 85 1.78 2.06 -4.62
CA ILE A 85 2.99 2.59 -5.25
C ILE A 85 4.17 2.31 -4.32
N ASP A 86 5.11 1.48 -4.78
CA ASP A 86 6.30 1.11 -4.02
C ASP A 86 7.32 2.25 -4.00
N ARG A 87 7.51 2.92 -5.14
CA ARG A 87 8.45 4.03 -5.31
C ARG A 87 8.07 4.93 -6.48
N GLY A 88 8.60 6.13 -6.47
CA GLY A 88 8.43 7.13 -7.52
C GLY A 88 7.06 7.80 -7.49
N VAL A 89 6.77 8.47 -8.58
CA VAL A 89 5.54 9.22 -8.82
C VAL A 89 5.01 8.85 -10.19
N VAL A 90 3.69 8.73 -10.33
CA VAL A 90 3.01 8.57 -11.61
C VAL A 90 2.01 9.70 -11.80
N LYS A 91 1.98 10.31 -12.99
CA LYS A 91 1.06 11.41 -13.34
C LYS A 91 0.03 10.96 -14.35
N VAL A 92 -1.12 11.61 -14.32
CA VAL A 92 -2.12 11.47 -15.37
C VAL A 92 -1.54 11.96 -16.70
N GLY A 93 -1.71 11.16 -17.76
CA GLY A 93 -1.12 11.40 -19.08
C GLY A 93 0.24 10.75 -19.30
N GLU A 94 0.86 10.16 -18.28
CA GLU A 94 2.18 9.54 -18.37
C GLU A 94 2.11 8.14 -19.01
N GLU A 95 3.11 7.81 -19.85
CA GLU A 95 3.31 6.46 -20.38
C GLU A 95 4.02 5.59 -19.34
N VAL A 96 3.49 4.39 -19.14
CA VAL A 96 4.04 3.36 -18.25
C VAL A 96 4.11 2.04 -18.97
N GLU A 97 4.91 1.11 -18.45
CA GLU A 97 4.99 -0.26 -18.93
C GLU A 97 4.33 -1.23 -17.94
N ILE A 98 3.60 -2.20 -18.48
CA ILE A 98 3.14 -3.39 -17.75
C ILE A 98 4.14 -4.50 -18.00
N LEU A 99 4.74 -5.04 -16.94
CA LEU A 99 5.80 -6.04 -17.02
C LEU A 99 5.47 -7.26 -16.16
N GLY A 100 6.08 -8.39 -16.53
CA GLY A 100 5.95 -9.65 -15.81
C GLY A 100 4.80 -10.51 -16.32
N VAL A 101 4.90 -11.83 -16.12
CA VAL A 101 3.93 -12.86 -16.52
C VAL A 101 3.73 -12.98 -18.04
N ARG A 102 3.50 -11.85 -18.72
CA ARG A 102 3.26 -11.74 -20.17
C ARG A 102 4.25 -10.79 -20.82
N ASP A 103 4.14 -10.64 -22.15
CA ASP A 103 4.94 -9.67 -22.90
C ASP A 103 4.72 -8.24 -22.39
N THR A 104 5.80 -7.50 -22.32
CA THR A 104 5.78 -6.10 -21.88
C THR A 104 4.93 -5.25 -22.82
N ARG A 105 4.03 -4.46 -22.26
CA ARG A 105 3.18 -3.52 -23.02
C ARG A 105 3.29 -2.11 -22.48
N LYS A 106 3.31 -1.14 -23.38
CA LYS A 106 3.23 0.28 -23.05
C LYS A 106 1.78 0.73 -23.04
N VAL A 107 1.42 1.48 -22.02
CA VAL A 107 0.06 2.02 -21.82
C VAL A 107 0.13 3.42 -21.25
N VAL A 108 -0.95 4.19 -21.40
CA VAL A 108 -1.05 5.54 -20.85
C VAL A 108 -1.98 5.54 -19.65
N VAL A 109 -1.54 6.14 -18.55
CA VAL A 109 -2.34 6.39 -17.36
C VAL A 109 -3.26 7.57 -17.65
N THR A 110 -4.57 7.34 -17.74
CA THR A 110 -5.55 8.39 -18.04
C THR A 110 -6.30 8.90 -16.82
N GLY A 111 -6.06 8.29 -15.67
CA GLY A 111 -6.61 8.72 -14.38
C GLY A 111 -5.92 8.02 -13.23
N VAL A 112 -5.82 8.72 -12.13
CA VAL A 112 -5.34 8.19 -10.84
C VAL A 112 -6.42 8.49 -9.81
N GLU A 113 -6.83 7.49 -9.03
CA GLU A 113 -7.89 7.62 -8.04
C GLU A 113 -7.45 7.02 -6.70
N MET A 114 -7.75 7.72 -5.61
CA MET A 114 -7.57 7.24 -4.25
C MET A 114 -8.78 7.65 -3.39
N PHE A 115 -9.39 6.71 -2.67
CA PHE A 115 -10.58 6.93 -1.84
C PHE A 115 -11.73 7.65 -2.57
N LYS A 116 -12.01 7.25 -3.83
CA LYS A 116 -13.02 7.87 -4.71
C LYS A 116 -12.76 9.35 -5.06
N LYS A 117 -11.52 9.81 -4.91
CA LYS A 117 -11.07 11.13 -5.34
C LYS A 117 -10.10 10.98 -6.49
N LEU A 118 -10.33 11.75 -7.56
CA LEU A 118 -9.39 11.86 -8.67
C LEU A 118 -8.19 12.70 -8.24
N LEU A 119 -7.01 12.24 -8.61
CA LEU A 119 -5.73 12.88 -8.32
C LEU A 119 -5.02 13.18 -9.63
N ASP A 120 -4.21 14.24 -9.66
CA ASP A 120 -3.33 14.56 -10.78
C ASP A 120 -2.13 13.64 -10.84
N GLN A 121 -1.71 13.12 -9.69
CA GLN A 121 -0.59 12.18 -9.54
C GLN A 121 -0.79 11.26 -8.33
N GLY A 122 -0.11 10.10 -8.36
CA GLY A 122 0.06 9.20 -7.22
C GLY A 122 1.53 9.11 -6.84
N GLU A 123 1.83 8.95 -5.55
CA GLU A 123 3.17 9.00 -4.99
C GLU A 123 3.52 7.71 -4.22
N ALA A 124 4.82 7.45 -4.05
CA ALA A 124 5.31 6.33 -3.26
C ALA A 124 4.59 6.22 -1.91
N GLY A 125 4.04 5.05 -1.60
CA GLY A 125 3.27 4.77 -0.40
C GLY A 125 1.75 4.91 -0.55
N ASP A 126 1.26 5.55 -1.61
CA ASP A 126 -0.17 5.67 -1.87
C ASP A 126 -0.74 4.36 -2.42
N ASN A 127 -1.94 4.01 -1.98
CA ASN A 127 -2.71 2.92 -2.57
C ASN A 127 -3.73 3.52 -3.54
N VAL A 128 -3.52 3.27 -4.83
CA VAL A 128 -4.24 3.96 -5.91
C VAL A 128 -4.85 3.00 -6.92
N GLY A 129 -5.87 3.46 -7.61
CA GLY A 129 -6.35 2.90 -8.86
C GLY A 129 -5.85 3.72 -10.05
N CYS A 130 -5.16 3.08 -10.98
CA CYS A 130 -4.72 3.70 -12.23
C CYS A 130 -5.62 3.26 -13.38
N LEU A 131 -6.28 4.22 -14.04
CA LEU A 131 -7.04 3.97 -15.26
C LEU A 131 -6.07 3.94 -16.45
N LEU A 132 -6.05 2.84 -17.15
CA LEU A 132 -5.16 2.59 -18.29
C LEU A 132 -5.93 2.63 -19.60
N ARG A 133 -5.35 3.30 -20.60
CA ARG A 133 -5.88 3.31 -21.97
C ARG A 133 -5.08 2.36 -22.86
N GLY A 134 -5.79 1.72 -23.82
CA GLY A 134 -5.16 0.89 -24.84
C GLY A 134 -4.87 -0.54 -24.41
N ILE A 135 -5.50 -0.98 -23.31
CA ILE A 135 -5.39 -2.35 -22.84
C ILE A 135 -6.73 -2.84 -22.29
N GLU A 136 -7.04 -4.10 -22.55
CA GLU A 136 -8.23 -4.76 -22.03
C GLU A 136 -7.93 -5.47 -20.71
N ARG A 137 -8.99 -5.67 -19.88
CA ARG A 137 -8.85 -6.39 -18.61
C ARG A 137 -8.21 -7.77 -18.76
N ALA A 138 -8.53 -8.48 -19.84
CA ALA A 138 -8.01 -9.83 -20.09
C ALA A 138 -6.49 -9.86 -20.37
N ASP A 139 -5.90 -8.72 -20.71
CA ASP A 139 -4.47 -8.60 -21.01
C ASP A 139 -3.61 -8.30 -19.77
N VAL A 140 -4.24 -8.00 -18.64
CA VAL A 140 -3.57 -7.64 -17.39
C VAL A 140 -3.91 -8.65 -16.31
N GLU A 141 -2.91 -9.06 -15.54
CA GLU A 141 -3.06 -10.01 -14.46
C GLU A 141 -2.47 -9.47 -13.14
N ARG A 142 -3.06 -9.90 -12.03
CA ARG A 142 -2.48 -9.71 -10.70
C ARG A 142 -1.07 -10.29 -10.66
N GLY A 143 -0.14 -9.58 -10.04
CA GLY A 143 1.27 -9.96 -9.94
C GLY A 143 2.15 -9.37 -11.04
N GLN A 144 1.59 -8.79 -12.10
CA GLN A 144 2.33 -7.91 -13.00
C GLN A 144 2.68 -6.59 -12.29
N VAL A 145 3.55 -5.81 -12.91
CA VAL A 145 4.03 -4.55 -12.34
C VAL A 145 3.84 -3.42 -13.35
N LEU A 146 3.31 -2.30 -12.89
CA LEU A 146 3.38 -1.02 -13.59
C LEU A 146 4.69 -0.33 -13.24
N ALA A 147 5.44 0.10 -14.25
CA ALA A 147 6.70 0.79 -14.04
C ALA A 147 6.94 1.90 -15.07
N LYS A 148 7.85 2.81 -14.73
CA LYS A 148 8.37 3.78 -15.70
C LYS A 148 9.05 3.05 -16.85
N PRO A 149 8.81 3.43 -18.12
CA PRO A 149 9.37 2.75 -19.28
C PRO A 149 10.88 2.55 -19.20
N GLY A 150 11.34 1.31 -19.42
CA GLY A 150 12.74 0.95 -19.41
C GLY A 150 13.44 0.94 -18.04
N SER A 151 12.71 1.19 -16.94
CA SER A 151 13.30 1.28 -15.59
C SER A 151 13.60 -0.08 -14.95
N ILE A 152 12.88 -1.12 -15.35
CA ILE A 152 13.08 -2.50 -14.89
C ILE A 152 12.99 -3.49 -16.05
N LYS A 153 13.57 -4.69 -15.83
CA LYS A 153 13.46 -5.82 -16.76
C LYS A 153 13.09 -7.08 -15.99
N PRO A 154 12.15 -7.90 -16.49
CA PRO A 154 11.85 -9.18 -15.88
C PRO A 154 13.07 -10.13 -16.00
N HIS A 155 13.32 -10.92 -14.96
CA HIS A 155 14.39 -11.91 -14.93
C HIS A 155 13.81 -13.32 -14.88
N THR A 156 14.27 -14.21 -15.75
CA THR A 156 13.89 -15.64 -15.77
C THR A 156 14.83 -16.51 -14.93
N LYS A 157 16.04 -16.03 -14.68
CA LYS A 157 17.05 -16.73 -13.86
C LYS A 157 17.40 -15.86 -12.67
N PHE A 158 17.28 -16.39 -11.46
CA PHE A 158 17.58 -15.67 -10.23
C PHE A 158 18.06 -16.65 -9.15
N GLN A 159 18.75 -16.14 -8.14
CA GLN A 159 19.07 -16.87 -6.92
C GLN A 159 18.16 -16.36 -5.80
N ALA A 160 17.63 -17.28 -5.00
CA ALA A 160 16.75 -16.95 -3.89
C ALA A 160 17.21 -17.67 -2.63
N GLN A 161 17.15 -16.98 -1.49
CA GLN A 161 17.22 -17.60 -0.18
C GLN A 161 15.78 -17.89 0.26
N VAL A 162 15.48 -19.16 0.50
CA VAL A 162 14.14 -19.60 0.88
C VAL A 162 14.11 -19.98 2.34
N TYR A 163 13.20 -19.40 3.09
CA TYR A 163 12.87 -19.81 4.45
C TYR A 163 11.48 -20.46 4.45
N GLY A 164 11.44 -21.76 4.72
CA GLY A 164 10.19 -22.49 4.86
C GLY A 164 9.62 -22.29 6.27
N LEU A 165 8.39 -21.84 6.38
CA LEU A 165 7.69 -21.78 7.65
C LEU A 165 7.39 -23.21 8.15
N ALA A 166 7.64 -23.46 9.43
CA ALA A 166 7.20 -24.71 10.07
C ALA A 166 5.67 -24.73 10.19
N ARG A 167 5.08 -25.91 10.24
CA ARG A 167 3.63 -26.12 10.35
C ARG A 167 2.99 -25.34 11.51
N GLU A 168 3.71 -25.17 12.61
CA GLU A 168 3.31 -24.37 13.79
C GLU A 168 3.34 -22.85 13.52
N GLY A 169 4.02 -22.40 12.46
CA GLY A 169 4.12 -21.01 12.04
C GLY A 169 3.19 -20.62 10.87
N GLY A 170 2.28 -21.50 10.48
CA GLY A 170 1.29 -21.23 9.42
C GLY A 170 1.76 -21.64 8.00
N GLY A 171 2.75 -22.53 7.90
CA GLY A 171 3.21 -23.15 6.65
C GLY A 171 2.36 -24.36 6.23
#